data_e38fbb84c20638f32ae9e6e476448702
#
_entry.id   e38fbb84c20638f32ae9e6e476448702
#
_cell.length_a   1.000
_cell.length_b   1.000
_cell.length_c   1.000
_cell.angle_alpha   90.00
_cell.angle_beta   90.00
_cell.angle_gamma   90.00
#
_symmetry.space_group_name_H-M   'P 1'
#
loop_
_entity.id
_entity.type
_entity.pdbx_description
1 polymer ?
#
loop_
_entity_poly.entity_id
_entity_poly.type
_entity_poly.pdbx_seq_one_letter_code
_entity_poly.pdbx_strand_id
1 'polypeptide(L)'
;MGGDFAPQATVAGALLALGELDPRHTLQLVGRSGVVGEQLDALLIEPQYESLGAHRSRAEIVEAPDVIEMTDKPAAAIRGKPNSSMLVGLKLQAEGKSDGFVSAGNTGAQMAASMVVLRLHTGVKRPAIATLFPTGRKPIVVLDSGANVDCSPDELVQFARLGVVYAEDLLGRENPAVGLLSIGEEPEKGNAVSKEAHQLLQAAGLNFLGNVEGRDLPAGACDRGPIDVVVCDGFVGNVVLKFYEAVAPLITRMLVKAGVDEKTMMGALKQLDYSEHGGAPLLGVNGVSIISHGKSSPRAIKNAIKVAVQAVETRMNEHIGRHLA
;
A
#
# COMPACT_ATOMS: atom_id res chain seq x y z
N MET A 1 3.41 14.14 9.75
CA MET A 1 4.89 14.15 9.95
C MET A 1 5.38 12.72 9.77
N GLY A 2 5.98 12.36 8.64
CA GLY A 2 6.50 11.02 8.37
C GLY A 2 7.03 10.92 6.95
N GLY A 3 8.19 10.26 6.79
CA GLY A 3 8.93 10.16 5.53
C GLY A 3 10.11 11.12 5.43
N ASP A 4 11.01 10.82 4.49
CA ASP A 4 12.30 11.53 4.33
C ASP A 4 12.11 12.99 3.90
N PHE A 5 10.99 13.31 3.27
CA PHE A 5 10.65 14.65 2.76
C PHE A 5 9.45 15.29 3.48
N ALA A 6 9.16 14.83 4.70
CA ALA A 6 8.11 15.43 5.51
C ALA A 6 8.58 16.77 6.14
N PRO A 7 7.69 17.78 6.30
CA PRO A 7 6.28 17.78 5.91
C PRO A 7 6.01 18.14 4.44
N GLN A 8 7.00 18.65 3.70
CA GLN A 8 6.82 19.22 2.37
C GLN A 8 6.10 18.27 1.40
N ALA A 9 6.63 17.05 1.19
CA ALA A 9 6.04 16.12 0.23
C ALA A 9 4.63 15.65 0.65
N THR A 10 4.41 15.46 1.96
CA THR A 10 3.11 15.02 2.48
C THR A 10 2.05 16.12 2.36
N VAL A 11 2.39 17.36 2.68
CA VAL A 11 1.46 18.50 2.55
C VAL A 11 1.18 18.83 1.09
N ALA A 12 2.20 18.84 0.23
CA ALA A 12 2.03 19.04 -1.21
C ALA A 12 1.16 17.95 -1.84
N GLY A 13 1.40 16.67 -1.47
CA GLY A 13 0.59 15.56 -1.93
C GLY A 13 -0.87 15.65 -1.48
N ALA A 14 -1.12 16.12 -0.28
CA ALA A 14 -2.48 16.36 0.23
C ALA A 14 -3.19 17.47 -0.55
N LEU A 15 -2.52 18.59 -0.83
CA LEU A 15 -3.08 19.67 -1.67
C LEU A 15 -3.42 19.17 -3.08
N LEU A 16 -2.51 18.42 -3.71
CA LEU A 16 -2.75 17.81 -5.03
C LEU A 16 -3.94 16.85 -5.00
N ALA A 17 -4.10 16.07 -3.92
CA ALA A 17 -5.24 15.17 -3.76
C ALA A 17 -6.55 15.96 -3.66
N LEU A 18 -6.60 17.00 -2.82
CA LEU A 18 -7.79 17.84 -2.65
C LEU A 18 -8.25 18.51 -3.95
N GLY A 19 -7.30 18.82 -4.85
CA GLY A 19 -7.61 19.35 -6.19
C GLY A 19 -8.30 18.35 -7.12
N GLU A 20 -8.18 17.05 -6.86
CA GLU A 20 -8.77 15.98 -7.69
C GLU A 20 -9.94 15.25 -7.01
N LEU A 21 -10.03 15.31 -5.67
CA LEU A 21 -11.07 14.63 -4.90
C LEU A 21 -12.40 15.41 -4.90
N ASP A 22 -13.50 14.66 -4.81
CA ASP A 22 -14.84 15.22 -4.63
C ASP A 22 -14.84 16.26 -3.48
N PRO A 23 -15.55 17.39 -3.60
CA PRO A 23 -15.62 18.43 -2.58
C PRO A 23 -16.06 17.98 -1.19
N ARG A 24 -16.77 16.87 -1.07
CA ARG A 24 -17.18 16.29 0.23
C ARG A 24 -16.03 15.76 1.08
N HIS A 25 -14.88 15.43 0.47
CA HIS A 25 -13.73 14.91 1.19
C HIS A 25 -12.91 16.03 1.82
N THR A 26 -12.50 15.81 3.06
CA THR A 26 -11.55 16.64 3.81
C THR A 26 -10.33 15.82 4.18
N LEU A 27 -9.19 16.48 4.37
CA LEU A 27 -7.95 15.84 4.79
C LEU A 27 -7.46 16.44 6.10
N GLN A 28 -7.13 15.58 7.05
CA GLN A 28 -6.52 15.96 8.32
C GLN A 28 -5.00 15.81 8.23
N LEU A 29 -4.29 16.92 8.29
CA LEU A 29 -2.83 16.99 8.27
C LEU A 29 -2.32 16.88 9.72
N VAL A 30 -1.90 15.67 10.11
CA VAL A 30 -1.53 15.38 11.50
C VAL A 30 -0.04 15.63 11.72
N GLY A 31 0.31 16.55 12.63
CA GLY A 31 1.69 16.92 12.94
C GLY A 31 1.79 18.11 13.83
N ARG A 32 3.00 18.66 13.97
CA ARG A 32 3.23 19.91 14.70
C ARG A 32 2.54 21.04 13.96
N SER A 33 1.48 21.62 14.54
CA SER A 33 0.58 22.54 13.84
C SER A 33 1.30 23.75 13.25
N GLY A 34 2.25 24.35 13.95
CA GLY A 34 3.05 25.46 13.41
C GLY A 34 3.82 25.07 12.14
N VAL A 35 4.54 23.95 12.20
CA VAL A 35 5.35 23.46 11.08
C VAL A 35 4.49 23.07 9.87
N VAL A 36 3.38 22.40 10.11
CA VAL A 36 2.45 21.99 9.04
C VAL A 36 1.75 23.20 8.44
N GLY A 37 1.35 24.18 9.26
CA GLY A 37 0.72 25.42 8.82
C GLY A 37 1.64 26.28 7.97
N GLU A 38 2.85 26.54 8.45
CA GLU A 38 3.88 27.29 7.70
C GLU A 38 4.18 26.63 6.34
N GLN A 39 4.30 25.29 6.31
CA GLN A 39 4.55 24.57 5.06
C GLN A 39 3.37 24.66 4.10
N LEU A 40 2.14 24.57 4.62
CA LEU A 40 0.93 24.66 3.80
C LEU A 40 0.81 26.06 3.17
N ASP A 41 1.05 27.11 3.95
CA ASP A 41 0.96 28.48 3.49
C ASP A 41 2.10 28.80 2.50
N ALA A 42 3.31 28.27 2.73
CA ALA A 42 4.44 28.42 1.83
C ALA A 42 4.19 27.77 0.46
N LEU A 43 3.61 26.57 0.44
CA LEU A 43 3.28 25.87 -0.82
C LEU A 43 2.23 26.63 -1.63
N LEU A 44 1.23 27.23 -1.01
CA LEU A 44 0.16 27.95 -1.71
C LEU A 44 0.63 29.26 -2.37
N ILE A 45 1.83 29.74 -2.06
CA ILE A 45 2.46 30.88 -2.75
C ILE A 45 3.24 30.41 -4.00
N GLU A 46 3.60 29.11 -4.08
CA GLU A 46 4.31 28.58 -5.24
C GLU A 46 3.38 28.51 -6.47
N PRO A 47 3.81 28.98 -7.66
CA PRO A 47 2.95 29.06 -8.86
C PRO A 47 2.26 27.74 -9.23
N GLN A 48 2.92 26.62 -8.97
CA GLN A 48 2.39 25.27 -9.28
C GLN A 48 1.28 24.81 -8.34
N TYR A 49 1.11 25.42 -7.16
CA TYR A 49 0.09 25.08 -6.16
C TYR A 49 -0.90 26.24 -5.90
N GLU A 50 -0.68 27.43 -6.46
CA GLU A 50 -1.51 28.64 -6.23
C GLU A 50 -3.00 28.37 -6.51
N SER A 51 -3.31 27.67 -7.61
CA SER A 51 -4.69 27.32 -7.97
C SER A 51 -5.37 26.39 -6.95
N LEU A 52 -4.60 25.69 -6.11
CA LEU A 52 -5.10 24.80 -5.07
C LEU A 52 -5.50 25.55 -3.79
N GLY A 53 -5.25 26.86 -3.70
CA GLY A 53 -5.67 27.73 -2.58
C GLY A 53 -7.17 27.66 -2.30
N ALA A 54 -8.01 27.45 -3.33
CA ALA A 54 -9.46 27.22 -3.19
C ALA A 54 -9.82 26.02 -2.31
N HIS A 55 -8.91 25.04 -2.17
CA HIS A 55 -9.12 23.82 -1.38
C HIS A 55 -8.54 23.90 0.03
N ARG A 56 -7.91 25.02 0.41
CA ARG A 56 -7.26 25.21 1.72
C ARG A 56 -8.18 24.90 2.91
N SER A 57 -9.43 25.29 2.81
CA SER A 57 -10.44 25.05 3.87
C SER A 57 -10.78 23.59 4.12
N ARG A 58 -10.43 22.69 3.17
CA ARG A 58 -10.61 21.25 3.27
C ARG A 58 -9.38 20.52 3.86
N ALA A 59 -8.30 21.24 4.13
CA ALA A 59 -7.10 20.75 4.79
C ALA A 59 -7.10 21.21 6.26
N GLU A 60 -7.54 20.35 7.16
CA GLU A 60 -7.53 20.57 8.60
C GLU A 60 -6.18 20.22 9.19
N ILE A 61 -5.69 20.99 10.16
CA ILE A 61 -4.43 20.69 10.85
C ILE A 61 -4.76 20.14 12.23
N VAL A 62 -4.24 18.96 12.53
CA VAL A 62 -4.39 18.31 13.82
C VAL A 62 -3.04 18.24 14.52
N GLU A 63 -2.99 18.79 15.77
CA GLU A 63 -1.77 18.83 16.56
C GLU A 63 -1.28 17.42 16.95
N ALA A 64 -0.01 17.14 16.69
CA ALA A 64 0.71 15.96 17.16
C ALA A 64 2.18 16.33 17.36
N PRO A 65 2.63 16.55 18.61
CA PRO A 65 3.94 17.10 18.91
C PRO A 65 5.09 16.10 18.65
N ASP A 66 4.82 14.81 18.73
CA ASP A 66 5.84 13.77 18.62
C ASP A 66 5.96 13.26 17.18
N VAL A 67 7.18 12.85 16.81
CA VAL A 67 7.47 12.22 15.51
C VAL A 67 8.14 10.87 15.74
N ILE A 68 7.61 9.82 15.11
CA ILE A 68 8.30 8.53 15.00
C ILE A 68 9.24 8.61 13.81
N GLU A 69 10.54 8.45 14.10
CA GLU A 69 11.58 8.52 13.09
C GLU A 69 11.72 7.19 12.32
N MET A 70 12.30 7.24 11.12
CA MET A 70 12.52 6.03 10.30
C MET A 70 13.43 5.01 10.97
N THR A 71 14.33 5.46 11.86
CA THR A 71 15.29 4.63 12.61
C THR A 71 14.76 4.12 13.95
N ASP A 72 13.60 4.58 14.38
CA ASP A 72 13.01 4.15 15.65
C ASP A 72 12.60 2.65 15.59
N LYS A 73 12.82 1.96 16.70
CA LYS A 73 12.32 0.59 16.87
C LYS A 73 10.80 0.62 17.06
N PRO A 74 10.01 -0.05 16.20
CA PRO A 74 8.54 0.08 16.15
C PRO A 74 7.85 -0.01 17.51
N ALA A 75 8.04 -1.10 18.24
CA ALA A 75 7.37 -1.34 19.53
C ALA A 75 7.78 -0.34 20.64
N ALA A 76 9.01 0.15 20.61
CA ALA A 76 9.48 1.15 21.56
C ALA A 76 8.93 2.53 21.23
N ALA A 77 8.89 2.89 19.93
CA ALA A 77 8.37 4.16 19.44
C ALA A 77 6.89 4.35 19.76
N ILE A 78 6.08 3.33 19.55
CA ILE A 78 4.64 3.37 19.85
C ILE A 78 4.38 3.61 21.33
N ARG A 79 5.16 2.99 22.22
CA ARG A 79 5.03 3.16 23.68
C ARG A 79 5.59 4.49 24.16
N GLY A 80 6.71 4.92 23.59
CA GLY A 80 7.45 6.12 24.02
C GLY A 80 6.90 7.43 23.44
N LYS A 81 6.17 7.38 22.31
CA LYS A 81 5.67 8.56 21.59
C LYS A 81 4.15 8.49 21.35
N PRO A 82 3.33 8.47 22.43
CA PRO A 82 1.86 8.27 22.33
C PRO A 82 1.13 9.40 21.62
N ASN A 83 1.74 10.57 21.49
CA ASN A 83 1.22 11.74 20.80
C ASN A 83 1.89 11.96 19.44
N SER A 84 2.49 10.91 18.87
CA SER A 84 3.04 10.97 17.53
C SER A 84 1.94 11.12 16.48
N SER A 85 2.27 11.79 15.37
CA SER A 85 1.34 11.99 14.24
C SER A 85 0.73 10.67 13.74
N MET A 86 1.48 9.57 13.83
CA MET A 86 1.01 8.24 13.47
C MET A 86 -0.07 7.72 14.42
N LEU A 87 0.18 7.78 15.74
CA LEU A 87 -0.79 7.31 16.74
C LEU A 87 -2.01 8.22 16.84
N VAL A 88 -1.81 9.54 16.74
CA VAL A 88 -2.93 10.50 16.72
C VAL A 88 -3.82 10.25 15.51
N GLY A 89 -3.25 10.11 14.29
CA GLY A 89 -4.02 9.86 13.08
C GLY A 89 -4.81 8.54 13.13
N LEU A 90 -4.19 7.45 13.61
CA LEU A 90 -4.89 6.17 13.77
C LEU A 90 -5.98 6.22 14.86
N LYS A 91 -5.78 6.97 15.95
CA LYS A 91 -6.81 7.19 16.98
C LYS A 91 -8.01 7.96 16.44
N LEU A 92 -7.80 8.98 15.60
CA LEU A 92 -8.88 9.68 14.92
C LEU A 92 -9.76 8.71 14.13
N GLN A 93 -9.16 7.75 13.42
CA GLN A 93 -9.92 6.72 12.70
C GLN A 93 -10.65 5.78 13.67
N ALA A 94 -9.99 5.30 14.72
CA ALA A 94 -10.61 4.41 15.71
C ALA A 94 -11.79 5.08 16.46
N GLU A 95 -11.77 6.41 16.58
CA GLU A 95 -12.81 7.22 17.20
C GLU A 95 -13.92 7.65 16.20
N GLY A 96 -13.85 7.23 14.94
CA GLY A 96 -14.80 7.61 13.89
C GLY A 96 -14.71 9.08 13.46
N LYS A 97 -13.57 9.75 13.73
CA LYS A 97 -13.31 11.15 13.35
C LYS A 97 -12.58 11.25 12.01
N SER A 98 -12.11 10.14 11.48
CA SER A 98 -11.62 9.99 10.11
C SER A 98 -11.91 8.59 9.61
N ASP A 99 -11.98 8.41 8.28
CA ASP A 99 -12.35 7.15 7.63
C ASP A 99 -11.12 6.34 7.20
N GLY A 100 -9.95 6.98 7.06
CA GLY A 100 -8.72 6.31 6.65
C GLY A 100 -7.47 7.05 7.10
N PHE A 101 -6.35 6.34 7.10
CA PHE A 101 -5.04 6.85 7.50
C PHE A 101 -3.98 6.55 6.44
N VAL A 102 -3.21 7.57 6.06
CA VAL A 102 -2.09 7.48 5.11
C VAL A 102 -0.82 7.98 5.77
N SER A 103 0.28 7.23 5.65
CA SER A 103 1.57 7.66 6.18
C SER A 103 2.74 7.17 5.30
N ALA A 104 3.75 8.01 5.14
CA ALA A 104 5.04 7.67 4.55
C ALA A 104 6.14 7.48 5.62
N GLY A 105 5.74 7.29 6.87
CA GLY A 105 6.66 7.09 7.99
C GLY A 105 7.19 5.65 8.08
N ASN A 106 7.69 5.30 9.27
CA ASN A 106 8.25 3.98 9.55
C ASN A 106 7.19 2.88 9.39
N THR A 107 7.36 2.02 8.37
CA THR A 107 6.42 0.94 8.01
C THR A 107 6.13 -0.01 9.18
N GLY A 108 7.18 -0.44 9.88
CA GLY A 108 7.02 -1.35 11.03
C GLY A 108 6.25 -0.70 12.19
N ALA A 109 6.48 0.59 12.43
CA ALA A 109 5.74 1.34 13.43
C ALA A 109 4.28 1.53 13.01
N GLN A 110 4.00 1.83 11.75
CA GLN A 110 2.62 1.95 11.24
C GLN A 110 1.86 0.64 11.34
N MET A 111 2.47 -0.48 10.94
CA MET A 111 1.88 -1.81 11.09
C MET A 111 1.54 -2.11 12.55
N ALA A 112 2.51 -1.97 13.45
CA ALA A 112 2.31 -2.25 14.87
C ALA A 112 1.30 -1.30 15.52
N ALA A 113 1.31 -0.01 15.16
CA ALA A 113 0.34 0.97 15.64
C ALA A 113 -1.08 0.67 15.14
N SER A 114 -1.24 0.29 13.87
CA SER A 114 -2.53 -0.11 13.30
C SER A 114 -3.09 -1.35 14.01
N MET A 115 -2.26 -2.36 14.29
CA MET A 115 -2.68 -3.54 15.05
C MET A 115 -3.14 -3.21 16.48
N VAL A 116 -2.48 -2.25 17.12
CA VAL A 116 -2.82 -1.86 18.51
C VAL A 116 -4.06 -0.97 18.56
N VAL A 117 -4.17 0.01 17.65
CA VAL A 117 -5.21 1.04 17.67
C VAL A 117 -6.48 0.59 16.95
N LEU A 118 -6.35 0.12 15.70
CA LEU A 118 -7.47 -0.34 14.88
C LEU A 118 -7.87 -1.79 15.19
N ARG A 119 -6.90 -2.58 15.71
CA ARG A 119 -7.02 -4.02 15.93
C ARG A 119 -7.12 -4.81 14.61
N LEU A 120 -7.16 -6.12 14.71
CA LEU A 120 -7.41 -7.01 13.57
C LEU A 120 -8.90 -7.32 13.45
N HIS A 121 -9.36 -7.63 12.26
CA HIS A 121 -10.66 -8.24 12.05
C HIS A 121 -10.76 -9.58 12.80
N THR A 122 -11.97 -9.93 13.22
CA THR A 122 -12.26 -11.26 13.79
C THR A 122 -11.84 -12.34 12.79
N GLY A 123 -11.10 -13.34 13.26
CA GLY A 123 -10.59 -14.42 12.42
C GLY A 123 -9.26 -14.12 11.70
N VAL A 124 -8.81 -12.87 11.63
CA VAL A 124 -7.51 -12.53 11.05
C VAL A 124 -6.40 -12.82 12.06
N LYS A 125 -5.42 -13.62 11.66
CA LYS A 125 -4.25 -13.94 12.50
C LYS A 125 -3.17 -12.86 12.41
N ARG A 126 -2.91 -12.37 11.19
CA ARG A 126 -1.91 -11.32 10.91
C ARG A 126 -2.37 -10.41 9.77
N PRO A 127 -2.04 -9.12 9.79
CA PRO A 127 -2.27 -8.25 8.66
C PRO A 127 -1.25 -8.54 7.57
N ALA A 128 -1.58 -8.19 6.32
CA ALA A 128 -0.66 -8.29 5.19
C ALA A 128 -0.55 -6.95 4.45
N ILE A 129 0.63 -6.65 3.93
CA ILE A 129 0.86 -5.51 3.04
C ILE A 129 0.58 -5.95 1.61
N ALA A 130 -0.46 -5.37 1.00
CA ALA A 130 -0.81 -5.59 -0.39
C ALA A 130 -0.14 -4.56 -1.28
N THR A 131 0.63 -5.03 -2.27
CA THR A 131 1.34 -4.16 -3.19
C THR A 131 0.92 -4.45 -4.62
N LEU A 132 0.69 -3.40 -5.41
CA LEU A 132 0.43 -3.54 -6.84
C LEU A 132 1.74 -3.68 -7.61
N PHE A 133 1.84 -4.73 -8.40
CA PHE A 133 2.94 -4.95 -9.31
C PHE A 133 2.51 -4.65 -10.74
N PRO A 134 3.22 -3.75 -11.44
CA PRO A 134 3.00 -3.54 -12.85
C PRO A 134 3.38 -4.79 -13.65
N THR A 135 2.61 -5.08 -14.67
CA THR A 135 2.84 -6.23 -15.58
C THR A 135 2.72 -5.82 -17.03
N GLY A 136 3.04 -6.69 -17.95
CA GLY A 136 2.77 -6.51 -19.37
C GLY A 136 1.25 -6.46 -19.73
N ARG A 137 0.38 -6.68 -18.76
CA ARG A 137 -1.09 -6.68 -18.87
C ARG A 137 -1.68 -5.64 -17.90
N LYS A 138 -2.57 -6.10 -17.02
CA LYS A 138 -3.12 -5.29 -15.92
C LYS A 138 -2.30 -5.53 -14.66
N PRO A 139 -2.13 -4.54 -13.77
CA PRO A 139 -1.43 -4.74 -12.50
C PRO A 139 -2.00 -5.91 -11.72
N ILE A 140 -1.13 -6.66 -11.05
CA ILE A 140 -1.48 -7.75 -10.12
C ILE A 140 -1.25 -7.31 -8.69
N VAL A 141 -1.98 -7.92 -7.75
CA VAL A 141 -1.79 -7.71 -6.30
C VAL A 141 -0.84 -8.78 -5.78
N VAL A 142 0.24 -8.38 -5.14
CA VAL A 142 1.16 -9.30 -4.45
C VAL A 142 1.05 -9.09 -2.95
N LEU A 143 0.82 -10.17 -2.22
CA LEU A 143 0.80 -10.16 -0.76
C LEU A 143 1.24 -11.51 -0.16
N ASP A 144 2.00 -11.51 0.92
CA ASP A 144 2.45 -10.36 1.72
C ASP A 144 3.73 -9.74 1.14
N SER A 145 3.83 -8.40 1.19
CA SER A 145 4.99 -7.66 0.65
C SER A 145 5.90 -7.09 1.75
N GLY A 146 5.94 -7.74 2.93
CA GLY A 146 6.92 -7.41 3.97
C GLY A 146 6.39 -7.16 5.38
N ALA A 147 5.13 -7.50 5.68
CA ALA A 147 4.60 -7.44 7.04
C ALA A 147 5.05 -8.66 7.88
N ASN A 148 5.10 -9.85 7.28
CA ASN A 148 5.34 -11.12 7.98
C ASN A 148 6.46 -11.92 7.30
N VAL A 149 7.62 -12.00 7.96
CA VAL A 149 8.79 -12.71 7.40
C VAL A 149 8.51 -14.20 7.22
N ASP A 150 7.94 -14.83 8.26
CA ASP A 150 7.55 -16.23 8.26
C ASP A 150 6.04 -16.34 8.35
N CYS A 151 5.43 -17.18 7.52
CA CYS A 151 3.99 -17.38 7.47
C CYS A 151 3.64 -18.87 7.63
N SER A 152 2.53 -19.17 8.29
CA SER A 152 1.91 -20.49 8.27
C SER A 152 1.09 -20.70 6.98
N PRO A 153 0.79 -21.95 6.58
CA PRO A 153 -0.06 -22.23 5.43
C PRO A 153 -1.44 -21.55 5.50
N ASP A 154 -2.07 -21.56 6.67
CA ASP A 154 -3.37 -20.90 6.91
C ASP A 154 -3.28 -19.36 6.72
N GLU A 155 -2.15 -18.73 7.12
CA GLU A 155 -1.96 -17.30 6.91
C GLU A 155 -1.87 -16.97 5.43
N LEU A 156 -1.23 -17.81 4.62
CA LEU A 156 -1.19 -17.64 3.15
C LEU A 156 -2.60 -17.76 2.54
N VAL A 157 -3.46 -18.65 3.05
CA VAL A 157 -4.88 -18.71 2.63
C VAL A 157 -5.63 -17.45 3.02
N GLN A 158 -5.39 -16.89 4.22
CA GLN A 158 -5.98 -15.62 4.62
C GLN A 158 -5.51 -14.48 3.72
N PHE A 159 -4.22 -14.43 3.37
CA PHE A 159 -3.70 -13.41 2.45
C PHE A 159 -4.34 -13.53 1.07
N ALA A 160 -4.59 -14.75 0.58
CA ALA A 160 -5.33 -14.95 -0.67
C ALA A 160 -6.73 -14.33 -0.61
N ARG A 161 -7.48 -14.57 0.45
CA ARG A 161 -8.81 -13.98 0.65
C ARG A 161 -8.77 -12.45 0.74
N LEU A 162 -7.80 -11.89 1.48
CA LEU A 162 -7.58 -10.45 1.54
C LEU A 162 -7.24 -9.86 0.17
N GLY A 163 -6.40 -10.54 -0.60
CA GLY A 163 -6.02 -10.14 -1.96
C GLY A 163 -7.19 -10.18 -2.94
N VAL A 164 -8.07 -11.16 -2.82
CA VAL A 164 -9.30 -11.26 -3.63
C VAL A 164 -10.19 -10.05 -3.37
N VAL A 165 -10.49 -9.73 -2.10
CA VAL A 165 -11.30 -8.54 -1.75
C VAL A 165 -10.65 -7.25 -2.29
N TYR A 166 -9.33 -7.12 -2.14
CA TYR A 166 -8.61 -5.98 -2.72
C TYR A 166 -8.79 -5.90 -4.24
N ALA A 167 -8.64 -7.02 -4.95
CA ALA A 167 -8.74 -7.05 -6.40
C ALA A 167 -10.19 -6.76 -6.88
N GLU A 168 -11.19 -7.21 -6.15
CA GLU A 168 -12.60 -6.90 -6.43
C GLU A 168 -12.90 -5.43 -6.21
N ASP A 169 -12.62 -4.89 -5.03
CA ASP A 169 -13.06 -3.56 -4.59
C ASP A 169 -12.23 -2.42 -5.19
N LEU A 170 -10.91 -2.59 -5.32
CA LEU A 170 -10.03 -1.52 -5.79
C LEU A 170 -9.62 -1.66 -7.26
N LEU A 171 -9.61 -2.89 -7.82
CA LEU A 171 -9.22 -3.10 -9.21
C LEU A 171 -10.40 -3.48 -10.11
N GLY A 172 -11.60 -3.68 -9.56
CA GLY A 172 -12.80 -4.04 -10.31
C GLY A 172 -12.66 -5.40 -11.02
N ARG A 173 -12.00 -6.38 -10.37
CA ARG A 173 -11.87 -7.73 -10.92
C ARG A 173 -13.06 -8.58 -10.51
N GLU A 174 -13.67 -9.24 -11.47
CA GLU A 174 -14.68 -10.26 -11.21
C GLU A 174 -14.00 -11.61 -11.04
N ASN A 175 -14.27 -12.31 -9.92
CA ASN A 175 -13.71 -13.62 -9.60
C ASN A 175 -12.17 -13.70 -9.76
N PRO A 176 -11.40 -12.89 -9.00
CA PRO A 176 -9.97 -12.73 -9.19
C PRO A 176 -9.20 -14.05 -9.14
N ALA A 177 -8.29 -14.25 -10.09
CA ALA A 177 -7.47 -15.43 -10.18
C ALA A 177 -6.26 -15.35 -9.24
N VAL A 178 -6.09 -16.36 -8.38
CA VAL A 178 -5.08 -16.43 -7.33
C VAL A 178 -3.98 -17.41 -7.69
N GLY A 179 -2.71 -17.00 -7.62
CA GLY A 179 -1.53 -17.84 -7.72
C GLY A 179 -0.75 -17.90 -6.41
N LEU A 180 -0.18 -19.04 -6.06
CA LEU A 180 0.77 -19.21 -4.98
C LEU A 180 2.20 -19.13 -5.53
N LEU A 181 2.99 -18.14 -5.10
CA LEU A 181 4.37 -18.00 -5.57
C LEU A 181 5.23 -19.18 -5.09
N SER A 182 5.86 -19.86 -6.04
CA SER A 182 6.68 -21.03 -5.80
C SER A 182 7.88 -21.10 -6.74
N ILE A 183 8.70 -22.14 -6.61
CA ILE A 183 9.88 -22.41 -7.42
C ILE A 183 9.59 -23.26 -8.66
N GLY A 184 8.33 -23.64 -8.88
CA GLY A 184 7.87 -24.47 -10.00
C GLY A 184 6.35 -24.57 -9.95
N GLU A 185 5.75 -24.92 -11.08
CA GLU A 185 4.29 -24.92 -11.28
C GLU A 185 3.60 -26.15 -10.70
N GLU A 186 4.34 -27.26 -10.47
CA GLU A 186 3.79 -28.51 -9.97
C GLU A 186 3.41 -28.38 -8.47
N PRO A 187 2.31 -29.03 -8.02
CA PRO A 187 1.82 -28.93 -6.65
C PRO A 187 2.82 -29.34 -5.57
N GLU A 188 3.75 -30.24 -5.91
CA GLU A 188 4.79 -30.74 -5.01
C GLU A 188 6.03 -29.84 -4.92
N LYS A 189 6.10 -28.78 -5.70
CA LYS A 189 7.22 -27.82 -5.67
C LYS A 189 7.09 -26.85 -4.49
N GLY A 190 8.25 -26.38 -4.03
CA GLY A 190 8.36 -25.43 -2.92
C GLY A 190 8.76 -26.08 -1.59
N ASN A 191 8.75 -25.28 -0.53
CA ASN A 191 9.02 -25.72 0.84
C ASN A 191 7.78 -26.37 1.50
N ALA A 192 7.90 -26.82 2.73
CA ALA A 192 6.79 -27.48 3.44
C ALA A 192 5.56 -26.57 3.55
N VAL A 193 5.76 -25.28 3.84
CA VAL A 193 4.67 -24.30 3.98
C VAL A 193 3.93 -24.11 2.66
N SER A 194 4.65 -23.91 1.54
CA SER A 194 4.02 -23.69 0.22
C SER A 194 3.25 -24.94 -0.27
N LYS A 195 3.75 -26.14 0.00
CA LYS A 195 3.06 -27.40 -0.35
C LYS A 195 1.74 -27.57 0.41
N GLU A 196 1.76 -27.31 1.71
CA GLU A 196 0.55 -27.36 2.54
C GLU A 196 -0.42 -26.23 2.18
N ALA A 197 0.09 -24.99 1.95
CA ALA A 197 -0.72 -23.86 1.50
C ALA A 197 -1.39 -24.12 0.15
N HIS A 198 -0.70 -24.81 -0.78
CA HIS A 198 -1.28 -25.20 -2.08
C HIS A 198 -2.54 -26.07 -1.87
N GLN A 199 -2.46 -27.08 -1.00
CA GLN A 199 -3.60 -27.96 -0.71
C GLN A 199 -4.77 -27.20 -0.07
N LEU A 200 -4.46 -26.31 0.88
CA LEU A 200 -5.47 -25.49 1.56
C LEU A 200 -6.13 -24.48 0.59
N LEU A 201 -5.36 -23.84 -0.27
CA LEU A 201 -5.87 -22.91 -1.29
C LEU A 201 -6.77 -23.62 -2.29
N GLN A 202 -6.42 -24.83 -2.71
CA GLN A 202 -7.25 -25.65 -3.62
C GLN A 202 -8.61 -25.97 -2.99
N ALA A 203 -8.69 -26.13 -1.67
CA ALA A 203 -9.92 -26.38 -0.92
C ALA A 203 -10.66 -25.11 -0.48
N ALA A 204 -10.06 -23.90 -0.65
CA ALA A 204 -10.56 -22.66 -0.08
C ALA A 204 -11.76 -22.03 -0.81
N GLY A 205 -12.20 -22.60 -1.94
CA GLY A 205 -13.30 -22.07 -2.77
C GLY A 205 -12.93 -20.80 -3.55
N LEU A 206 -11.64 -20.52 -3.71
CA LEU A 206 -11.11 -19.40 -4.50
C LEU A 206 -10.86 -19.84 -5.96
N ASN A 207 -10.82 -18.88 -6.88
CA ASN A 207 -10.34 -19.12 -8.25
C ASN A 207 -8.81 -19.31 -8.25
N PHE A 208 -8.38 -20.45 -7.69
CA PHE A 208 -6.97 -20.75 -7.48
C PHE A 208 -6.35 -21.41 -8.72
N LEU A 209 -5.36 -20.76 -9.30
CA LEU A 209 -4.62 -21.23 -10.48
C LEU A 209 -3.53 -22.26 -10.12
N GLY A 210 -3.19 -22.47 -8.85
CA GLY A 210 -2.07 -23.28 -8.41
C GLY A 210 -0.78 -22.46 -8.21
N ASN A 211 0.37 -23.14 -8.24
CA ASN A 211 1.67 -22.49 -8.13
C ASN A 211 1.96 -21.62 -9.35
N VAL A 212 2.59 -20.48 -9.11
CA VAL A 212 3.11 -19.55 -10.13
C VAL A 212 4.58 -19.26 -9.84
N GLU A 213 5.35 -18.97 -10.88
CA GLU A 213 6.78 -18.68 -10.74
C GLU A 213 7.08 -17.18 -10.80
N GLY A 214 8.28 -16.80 -10.38
CA GLY A 214 8.72 -15.41 -10.43
C GLY A 214 8.68 -14.77 -11.82
N ARG A 215 8.82 -15.58 -12.89
CA ARG A 215 8.70 -15.13 -14.29
C ARG A 215 7.26 -14.74 -14.68
N ASP A 216 6.26 -15.26 -13.99
CA ASP A 216 4.85 -15.01 -14.29
C ASP A 216 4.38 -13.65 -13.75
N LEU A 217 5.08 -13.10 -12.74
CA LEU A 217 4.73 -11.81 -12.15
C LEU A 217 4.81 -10.68 -13.19
N PRO A 218 5.94 -10.44 -13.89
CA PRO A 218 5.99 -9.40 -14.92
C PRO A 218 5.09 -9.69 -16.13
N ALA A 219 4.79 -10.96 -16.41
CA ALA A 219 3.86 -11.34 -17.46
C ALA A 219 2.39 -11.05 -17.07
N GLY A 220 2.06 -11.08 -15.78
CA GLY A 220 0.68 -10.99 -15.29
C GLY A 220 -0.18 -12.19 -15.70
N ALA A 221 0.46 -13.34 -15.99
CA ALA A 221 -0.19 -14.56 -16.44
C ALA A 221 0.74 -15.76 -16.27
N CYS A 222 0.16 -16.95 -16.11
CA CYS A 222 0.83 -18.25 -16.22
C CYS A 222 0.14 -19.09 -17.30
N ASP A 223 0.58 -20.33 -17.52
CA ASP A 223 -0.01 -21.24 -18.53
C ASP A 223 -1.50 -21.52 -18.30
N ARG A 224 -1.98 -21.37 -17.07
CA ARG A 224 -3.39 -21.56 -16.68
C ARG A 224 -4.27 -20.33 -16.88
N GLY A 225 -3.70 -19.18 -17.23
CA GLY A 225 -4.43 -17.95 -17.51
C GLY A 225 -3.86 -16.69 -16.86
N PRO A 226 -4.59 -15.57 -16.96
CA PRO A 226 -4.21 -14.31 -16.31
C PRO A 226 -4.25 -14.44 -14.79
N ILE A 227 -3.34 -13.75 -14.12
CA ILE A 227 -3.22 -13.69 -12.66
C ILE A 227 -3.71 -12.32 -12.19
N ASP A 228 -4.50 -12.28 -11.10
CA ASP A 228 -4.91 -11.03 -10.45
C ASP A 228 -4.25 -10.86 -9.08
N VAL A 229 -4.06 -11.98 -8.34
CA VAL A 229 -3.50 -12.00 -6.99
C VAL A 229 -2.39 -13.04 -6.91
N VAL A 230 -1.25 -12.65 -6.34
CA VAL A 230 -0.15 -13.58 -6.03
C VAL A 230 0.10 -13.56 -4.53
N VAL A 231 0.17 -14.76 -3.93
CA VAL A 231 0.38 -14.93 -2.49
C VAL A 231 1.76 -15.50 -2.22
N CYS A 232 2.44 -14.94 -1.23
CA CYS A 232 3.72 -15.43 -0.69
C CYS A 232 3.91 -14.98 0.76
N ASP A 233 4.97 -15.46 1.42
CA ASP A 233 5.39 -14.84 2.67
C ASP A 233 6.01 -13.45 2.44
N GLY A 234 6.07 -12.64 3.50
CA GLY A 234 6.54 -11.26 3.39
C GLY A 234 8.05 -11.15 3.15
N PHE A 235 8.84 -12.18 3.44
CA PHE A 235 10.25 -12.18 3.08
C PHE A 235 10.42 -12.25 1.56
N VAL A 236 9.80 -13.24 0.93
CA VAL A 236 9.83 -13.40 -0.53
C VAL A 236 9.21 -12.19 -1.22
N GLY A 237 8.02 -11.77 -0.78
CA GLY A 237 7.33 -10.62 -1.37
C GLY A 237 8.12 -9.33 -1.28
N ASN A 238 8.76 -9.05 -0.13
CA ASN A 238 9.61 -7.87 0.01
C ASN A 238 10.88 -7.94 -0.87
N VAL A 239 11.50 -9.12 -1.00
CA VAL A 239 12.65 -9.30 -1.90
C VAL A 239 12.26 -9.01 -3.35
N VAL A 240 11.13 -9.58 -3.80
CA VAL A 240 10.60 -9.35 -5.15
C VAL A 240 10.26 -7.87 -5.35
N LEU A 241 9.59 -7.23 -4.38
CA LEU A 241 9.28 -5.80 -4.43
C LEU A 241 10.54 -4.95 -4.58
N LYS A 242 11.55 -5.17 -3.75
CA LYS A 242 12.81 -4.41 -3.80
C LYS A 242 13.58 -4.63 -5.11
N PHE A 243 13.52 -5.83 -5.66
CA PHE A 243 14.06 -6.12 -6.98
C PHE A 243 13.33 -5.32 -8.07
N TYR A 244 11.99 -5.33 -8.06
CA TYR A 244 11.17 -4.56 -9.01
C TYR A 244 11.45 -3.05 -8.92
N GLU A 245 11.52 -2.50 -7.70
CA GLU A 245 11.86 -1.09 -7.47
C GLU A 245 13.26 -0.72 -8.04
N ALA A 246 14.20 -1.66 -8.04
CA ALA A 246 15.55 -1.44 -8.58
C ALA A 246 15.65 -1.59 -10.09
N VAL A 247 14.82 -2.44 -10.70
CA VAL A 247 14.87 -2.75 -12.14
C VAL A 247 14.42 -1.57 -13.00
N ALA A 248 13.35 -0.85 -12.63
CA ALA A 248 12.86 0.27 -13.42
C ALA A 248 13.91 1.39 -13.58
N PRO A 249 14.59 1.89 -12.52
CA PRO A 249 15.70 2.84 -12.66
C PRO A 249 16.92 2.28 -13.44
N LEU A 250 17.16 0.97 -13.34
CA LEU A 250 18.24 0.32 -14.11
C LEU A 250 17.95 0.38 -15.60
N ILE A 251 16.75 -0.06 -16.02
CA ILE A 251 16.30 -0.01 -17.41
C ILE A 251 16.34 1.43 -17.94
N THR A 252 15.82 2.39 -17.15
CA THR A 252 15.87 3.82 -17.49
C THR A 252 17.29 4.27 -17.84
N ARG A 253 18.27 3.98 -16.97
CA ARG A 253 19.67 4.34 -17.20
C ARG A 253 20.25 3.66 -18.45
N MET A 254 19.88 2.41 -18.74
CA MET A 254 20.32 1.70 -19.93
C MET A 254 19.77 2.32 -21.22
N LEU A 255 18.47 2.69 -21.22
CA LEU A 255 17.83 3.35 -22.36
C LEU A 255 18.40 4.73 -22.63
N VAL A 256 18.66 5.53 -21.58
CA VAL A 256 19.35 6.83 -21.70
C VAL A 256 20.73 6.66 -22.32
N LYS A 257 21.52 5.68 -21.87
CA LYS A 257 22.84 5.40 -22.46
C LYS A 257 22.77 4.92 -23.91
N ALA A 258 21.69 4.26 -24.29
CA ALA A 258 21.44 3.82 -25.66
C ALA A 258 20.91 4.95 -26.57
N GLY A 259 20.74 6.17 -26.05
CA GLY A 259 20.27 7.33 -26.81
C GLY A 259 18.77 7.35 -27.11
N VAL A 260 17.98 6.61 -26.36
CA VAL A 260 16.51 6.68 -26.47
C VAL A 260 16.05 8.03 -25.91
N ASP A 261 15.19 8.74 -26.64
CA ASP A 261 14.68 10.03 -26.22
C ASP A 261 13.78 9.91 -24.99
N GLU A 262 13.81 10.95 -24.15
CA GLU A 262 13.12 10.95 -22.85
C GLU A 262 11.60 10.77 -22.98
N LYS A 263 10.98 11.31 -24.01
CA LYS A 263 9.53 11.21 -24.23
C LYS A 263 9.09 9.79 -24.54
N THR A 264 9.82 9.11 -25.42
CA THR A 264 9.60 7.69 -25.75
C THR A 264 9.81 6.81 -24.52
N MET A 265 10.89 7.09 -23.77
CA MET A 265 11.23 6.37 -22.55
C MET A 265 10.16 6.55 -21.46
N MET A 266 9.73 7.79 -21.19
CA MET A 266 8.65 8.05 -20.21
C MET A 266 7.35 7.38 -20.58
N GLY A 267 6.99 7.34 -21.87
CA GLY A 267 5.81 6.62 -22.35
C GLY A 267 5.89 5.11 -22.09
N ALA A 268 7.03 4.50 -22.36
CA ALA A 268 7.25 3.05 -22.17
C ALA A 268 7.36 2.66 -20.69
N LEU A 269 8.00 3.48 -19.87
CA LEU A 269 8.27 3.17 -18.46
C LEU A 269 7.18 3.65 -17.49
N LYS A 270 6.20 4.45 -17.95
CA LYS A 270 5.11 4.93 -17.11
C LYS A 270 4.35 3.79 -16.43
N GLN A 271 4.17 2.67 -17.12
CA GLN A 271 3.52 1.48 -16.57
C GLN A 271 4.34 0.80 -15.47
N LEU A 272 5.68 0.98 -15.48
CA LEU A 272 6.59 0.43 -14.47
C LEU A 272 6.82 1.37 -13.28
N ASP A 273 6.27 2.58 -13.34
CA ASP A 273 6.42 3.56 -12.25
C ASP A 273 5.52 3.18 -11.08
N TYR A 274 6.13 2.62 -10.06
CA TYR A 274 5.48 2.26 -8.80
C TYR A 274 4.74 3.43 -8.14
N SER A 275 5.22 4.66 -8.30
CA SER A 275 4.61 5.87 -7.73
C SER A 275 3.22 6.18 -8.31
N GLU A 276 2.90 5.65 -9.50
CA GLU A 276 1.59 5.79 -10.12
C GLU A 276 0.50 5.01 -9.38
N HIS A 277 0.86 3.91 -8.71
CA HIS A 277 -0.12 3.01 -8.11
C HIS A 277 -0.57 3.39 -6.69
N GLY A 278 0.05 4.42 -6.09
CA GLY A 278 -0.28 4.86 -4.73
C GLY A 278 0.39 3.99 -3.65
N GLY A 279 0.04 4.19 -2.38
CA GLY A 279 0.59 3.42 -1.28
C GLY A 279 0.06 1.98 -1.20
N ALA A 280 0.66 1.18 -0.32
CA ALA A 280 0.29 -0.21 -0.06
C ALA A 280 -0.68 -0.30 1.12
N PRO A 281 -1.92 -0.77 0.94
CA PRO A 281 -2.84 -1.02 2.06
C PRO A 281 -2.33 -2.11 2.99
N LEU A 282 -2.48 -1.87 4.29
CA LEU A 282 -2.32 -2.88 5.33
C LEU A 282 -3.68 -3.57 5.53
N LEU A 283 -3.86 -4.70 4.88
CA LEU A 283 -5.10 -5.46 4.92
C LEU A 283 -5.20 -6.32 6.18
N GLY A 284 -6.43 -6.55 6.64
CA GLY A 284 -6.70 -7.38 7.82
C GLY A 284 -6.78 -6.62 9.14
N VAL A 285 -6.43 -5.33 9.18
CA VAL A 285 -6.74 -4.44 10.29
C VAL A 285 -8.17 -3.90 10.16
N ASN A 286 -8.83 -3.61 11.27
CA ASN A 286 -10.20 -3.08 11.28
C ASN A 286 -10.20 -1.56 11.00
N GLY A 287 -9.81 -1.19 9.80
CA GLY A 287 -9.72 0.18 9.31
C GLY A 287 -8.91 0.28 8.01
N VAL A 288 -8.87 1.45 7.42
CA VAL A 288 -8.10 1.75 6.22
C VAL A 288 -6.76 2.36 6.62
N SER A 289 -5.66 1.64 6.43
CA SER A 289 -4.30 2.10 6.72
C SER A 289 -3.43 1.90 5.48
N ILE A 290 -3.00 3.01 4.86
CA ILE A 290 -2.20 3.00 3.64
C ILE A 290 -0.75 3.37 3.98
N ILE A 291 0.16 2.50 3.59
CA ILE A 291 1.60 2.66 3.80
C ILE A 291 2.21 3.21 2.52
N SER A 292 2.90 4.35 2.61
CA SER A 292 3.70 4.93 1.54
C SER A 292 5.19 4.80 1.84
N HIS A 293 6.01 4.80 0.81
CA HIS A 293 7.47 4.74 0.98
C HIS A 293 8.01 6.04 1.58
N GLY A 294 9.04 5.98 2.44
CA GLY A 294 9.66 7.17 3.06
C GLY A 294 10.13 8.23 2.06
N LYS A 295 10.53 7.80 0.84
CA LYS A 295 10.93 8.69 -0.27
C LYS A 295 9.78 9.06 -1.21
N SER A 296 8.54 8.88 -0.81
CA SER A 296 7.38 9.21 -1.65
C SER A 296 7.37 10.68 -2.06
N SER A 297 7.20 10.91 -3.36
CA SER A 297 6.98 12.22 -3.95
C SER A 297 5.58 12.76 -3.60
N PRO A 298 5.31 14.06 -3.77
CA PRO A 298 3.95 14.61 -3.63
C PRO A 298 2.91 13.86 -4.46
N ARG A 299 3.27 13.41 -5.68
CA ARG A 299 2.41 12.63 -6.55
C ARG A 299 2.10 11.25 -5.96
N ALA A 300 3.10 10.57 -5.40
CA ALA A 300 2.89 9.27 -4.75
C ALA A 300 1.99 9.39 -3.51
N ILE A 301 2.16 10.44 -2.69
CA ILE A 301 1.28 10.74 -1.56
C ILE A 301 -0.15 11.03 -2.03
N LYS A 302 -0.33 11.85 -3.08
CA LYS A 302 -1.64 12.09 -3.70
C LYS A 302 -2.32 10.76 -4.08
N ASN A 303 -1.60 9.89 -4.76
CA ASN A 303 -2.14 8.61 -5.21
C ASN A 303 -2.47 7.69 -4.01
N ALA A 304 -1.66 7.69 -2.94
CA ALA A 304 -1.95 6.95 -1.72
C ALA A 304 -3.23 7.45 -1.02
N ILE A 305 -3.47 8.75 -1.01
CA ILE A 305 -4.72 9.34 -0.51
C ILE A 305 -5.90 8.88 -1.36
N LYS A 306 -5.78 8.85 -2.69
CA LYS A 306 -6.83 8.36 -3.59
C LYS A 306 -7.16 6.89 -3.35
N VAL A 307 -6.14 6.05 -3.10
CA VAL A 307 -6.34 4.64 -2.70
C VAL A 307 -7.10 4.54 -1.38
N ALA A 308 -6.76 5.37 -0.39
CA ALA A 308 -7.50 5.41 0.88
C ALA A 308 -8.97 5.80 0.68
N VAL A 309 -9.24 6.84 -0.11
CA VAL A 309 -10.61 7.27 -0.43
C VAL A 309 -11.38 6.16 -1.13
N GLN A 310 -10.79 5.52 -2.14
CA GLN A 310 -11.42 4.41 -2.86
C GLN A 310 -11.72 3.24 -1.91
N ALA A 311 -10.80 2.86 -1.04
CA ALA A 311 -11.01 1.78 -0.06
C ALA A 311 -12.16 2.09 0.93
N VAL A 312 -12.34 3.36 1.28
CA VAL A 312 -13.48 3.82 2.11
C VAL A 312 -14.79 3.78 1.32
N GLU A 313 -14.79 4.31 0.10
CA GLU A 313 -16.01 4.40 -0.74
C GLU A 313 -16.53 3.02 -1.17
N THR A 314 -15.65 2.06 -1.44
CA THR A 314 -16.02 0.67 -1.75
C THR A 314 -16.38 -0.15 -0.50
N ARG A 315 -16.19 0.41 0.69
CA ARG A 315 -16.35 -0.29 1.96
C ARG A 315 -15.50 -1.55 2.06
N MET A 316 -14.30 -1.52 1.50
CA MET A 316 -13.37 -2.66 1.46
C MET A 316 -13.16 -3.28 2.84
N ASN A 317 -13.05 -2.45 3.89
CA ASN A 317 -12.87 -2.93 5.25
C ASN A 317 -14.04 -3.78 5.77
N GLU A 318 -15.29 -3.39 5.47
CA GLU A 318 -16.48 -4.17 5.81
C GLU A 318 -16.55 -5.47 4.99
N HIS A 319 -16.13 -5.41 3.72
CA HIS A 319 -16.09 -6.57 2.83
C HIS A 319 -15.08 -7.61 3.34
N ILE A 320 -13.88 -7.18 3.75
CA ILE A 320 -12.90 -8.03 4.42
C ILE A 320 -13.51 -8.72 5.64
N GLY A 321 -14.18 -7.97 6.52
CA GLY A 321 -14.82 -8.52 7.72
C GLY A 321 -15.84 -9.62 7.40
N ARG A 322 -16.60 -9.49 6.32
CA ARG A 322 -17.61 -10.48 5.89
C ARG A 322 -17.00 -11.74 5.23
N HIS A 323 -15.88 -11.58 4.52
CA HIS A 323 -15.22 -12.70 3.83
C HIS A 323 -14.35 -13.58 4.75
N LEU A 324 -13.98 -13.06 5.92
CA LEU A 324 -13.12 -13.75 6.88
C LEU A 324 -13.87 -14.24 8.13
N ALA A 325 -15.12 -13.80 8.32
CA ALA A 325 -16.01 -14.30 9.37
C ALA A 325 -16.59 -15.67 8.97
#